data_3f5e101ebc18899a134dec822fb5beb5
#
_entry.id   3f5e101ebc18899a134dec822fb5beb5
#
_cell.length_a   1.000
_cell.length_b   1.000
_cell.length_c   1.000
_cell.angle_alpha   90.00
_cell.angle_beta   90.00
_cell.angle_gamma   90.00
#
_symmetry.space_group_name_H-M   'P 1'
#
loop_
_entity.id
_entity.type
_entity.pdbx_description
1 polymer ?
#
loop_
_entity_poly.entity_id
_entity_poly.type
_entity_poly.pdbx_seq_one_letter_code
_entity_poly.pdbx_strand_id
1 'polypeptide(L)'
;MTSMGFTSFQLQAFRSSIGAALLSLACACAPAAAQVLRLATGQFPPYATQERPDQGIALDIVRRAFVLEGFEVEYTFKPWTRTLEESRAGLWDATAYWGRNPERDKGFLISDNVLTEQWVLVYRQAGFKEAPFDWKGLTDLKGLRIGVVQSYTYTPEFLALQKAGTLTTVTAPDDLASLRLLIGGRLDVVPMERNVACYLMQHHFMDSEVQDLRAHPRPFVPNFTTHVMFSDKLPDSAARLQAFNRGLRALKRTPAYTEKLNWPGCRLNAAAPAPERPPAKPKR
;
A
#
# COMPACT_ATOMS: atom_id res chain seq x y z
N MET A 1 77.90 33.59 48.25
CA MET A 1 76.93 32.49 48.47
C MET A 1 75.54 33.02 48.12
N THR A 2 75.07 32.81 46.94
CA THR A 2 73.81 33.36 46.36
C THR A 2 72.87 32.21 46.04
N SER A 3 71.76 32.11 46.78
CA SER A 3 70.67 31.12 46.55
C SER A 3 69.72 31.66 45.50
N MET A 4 69.57 30.96 44.44
CA MET A 4 68.54 31.21 43.41
C MET A 4 67.24 30.50 43.78
N GLY A 5 66.17 31.29 44.07
CA GLY A 5 64.83 30.83 44.26
C GLY A 5 64.15 30.62 42.88
N PHE A 6 63.79 29.40 42.58
CA PHE A 6 62.93 29.08 41.42
C PHE A 6 61.48 29.34 41.79
N THR A 7 60.85 30.20 41.02
CA THR A 7 59.46 30.64 41.19
C THR A 7 58.43 29.61 40.71
N SER A 8 57.53 29.27 41.62
CA SER A 8 56.39 28.33 41.46
C SER A 8 55.26 28.88 40.58
N PHE A 9 55.52 29.78 39.67
CA PHE A 9 54.46 30.46 38.84
C PHE A 9 54.14 29.85 37.53
N GLN A 10 54.93 28.89 37.03
CA GLN A 10 54.69 28.28 35.66
C GLN A 10 53.86 27.01 35.65
N LEU A 11 53.54 26.38 36.76
CA LEU A 11 52.73 25.14 36.80
C LEU A 11 51.23 25.37 36.87
N GLN A 12 50.76 26.57 37.20
CA GLN A 12 49.32 26.87 37.27
C GLN A 12 48.68 27.23 35.89
N ALA A 13 49.46 27.78 34.96
CA ALA A 13 48.94 28.15 33.63
C ALA A 13 48.65 26.95 32.70
N PHE A 14 49.36 25.81 32.95
CA PHE A 14 49.17 24.61 32.09
C PHE A 14 47.96 23.76 32.47
N ARG A 15 47.46 23.85 33.72
CA ARG A 15 46.28 23.10 34.19
C ARG A 15 44.95 23.73 33.77
N SER A 16 44.90 25.02 33.55
CA SER A 16 43.67 25.74 33.15
C SER A 16 43.34 25.57 31.66
N SER A 17 44.34 25.32 30.80
CA SER A 17 44.13 25.18 29.36
C SER A 17 43.58 23.81 28.93
N ILE A 18 43.84 22.75 29.73
CA ILE A 18 43.34 21.38 29.44
C ILE A 18 41.88 21.22 29.86
N GLY A 19 41.43 21.91 30.93
CA GLY A 19 40.05 21.91 31.39
C GLY A 19 39.07 22.58 30.40
N ALA A 20 39.50 23.65 29.72
CA ALA A 20 38.69 24.38 28.77
C ALA A 20 38.50 23.61 27.42
N ALA A 21 39.54 22.84 27.02
CA ALA A 21 39.48 22.03 25.78
C ALA A 21 38.59 20.79 25.91
N LEU A 22 38.46 20.22 27.12
CA LEU A 22 37.59 19.06 27.38
C LEU A 22 36.11 19.44 27.51
N LEU A 23 35.78 20.68 27.91
CA LEU A 23 34.40 21.16 27.98
C LEU A 23 33.83 21.50 26.61
N SER A 24 34.65 21.82 25.61
CA SER A 24 34.19 22.18 24.25
C SER A 24 33.82 20.96 23.39
N LEU A 25 34.26 19.76 23.77
CA LEU A 25 33.99 18.54 22.99
C LEU A 25 32.70 17.81 23.41
N ALA A 26 32.09 18.19 24.53
CA ALA A 26 30.85 17.59 25.04
C ALA A 26 29.57 18.20 24.45
N CYS A 27 29.67 19.26 23.64
CA CYS A 27 28.50 20.01 23.14
C CYS A 27 28.01 19.63 21.74
N ALA A 28 28.53 18.55 21.12
CA ALA A 28 28.24 18.22 19.69
C ALA A 28 27.30 17.06 19.46
N CYS A 29 26.68 16.46 20.48
CA CYS A 29 25.69 15.41 20.34
C CYS A 29 24.31 15.86 20.84
N ALA A 30 23.81 16.99 20.31
CA ALA A 30 22.35 17.18 20.35
C ALA A 30 21.73 16.15 19.42
N PRO A 31 20.78 15.32 19.89
CA PRO A 31 20.03 14.46 18.97
C PRO A 31 19.39 15.35 17.91
N ALA A 32 19.76 15.16 16.65
CA ALA A 32 19.05 15.82 15.56
C ALA A 32 17.57 15.43 15.69
N ALA A 33 16.69 16.40 15.92
CA ALA A 33 15.26 16.14 15.92
C ALA A 33 14.90 15.49 14.60
N ALA A 34 14.19 14.35 14.63
CA ALA A 34 13.76 13.67 13.42
C ALA A 34 12.92 14.64 12.59
N GLN A 35 13.26 14.75 11.30
CA GLN A 35 12.50 15.60 10.39
C GLN A 35 11.14 14.94 10.12
N VAL A 36 10.06 15.67 10.39
CA VAL A 36 8.69 15.21 10.11
C VAL A 36 8.36 15.43 8.62
N LEU A 37 7.98 14.36 7.94
CA LEU A 37 7.49 14.39 6.56
C LEU A 37 5.96 14.31 6.55
N ARG A 38 5.32 15.25 5.86
CA ARG A 38 3.88 15.30 5.69
C ARG A 38 3.50 14.63 4.38
N LEU A 39 2.80 13.49 4.46
CA LEU A 39 2.37 12.71 3.32
C LEU A 39 0.85 12.79 3.14
N ALA A 40 0.40 13.08 1.91
CA ALA A 40 -1.00 12.97 1.57
C ALA A 40 -1.32 11.55 1.05
N THR A 41 -2.54 11.06 1.35
CA THR A 41 -3.04 9.76 0.89
C THR A 41 -4.57 9.77 0.82
N GLY A 42 -5.16 8.70 0.30
CA GLY A 42 -6.61 8.46 0.30
C GLY A 42 -6.98 7.23 1.12
N GLN A 43 -8.28 6.97 1.22
CA GLN A 43 -8.81 5.77 1.89
C GLN A 43 -8.80 4.59 0.92
N PHE A 44 -8.20 3.48 1.34
CA PHE A 44 -8.19 2.19 0.66
C PHE A 44 -7.87 1.07 1.67
N PRO A 45 -8.83 0.73 2.55
CA PRO A 45 -8.60 -0.28 3.56
C PRO A 45 -8.43 -1.68 2.93
N PRO A 46 -7.57 -2.54 3.51
CA PRO A 46 -6.81 -2.38 4.75
C PRO A 46 -5.44 -1.71 4.58
N TYR A 47 -5.11 -1.19 3.41
CA TYR A 47 -3.78 -0.71 3.04
C TYR A 47 -3.51 0.73 3.49
N ALA A 48 -4.49 1.61 3.32
CA ALA A 48 -4.46 3.01 3.73
C ALA A 48 -5.81 3.37 4.35
N THR A 49 -5.87 3.63 5.65
CA THR A 49 -7.14 3.91 6.34
C THR A 49 -6.94 4.62 7.67
N GLN A 50 -7.85 5.55 7.99
CA GLN A 50 -7.88 6.23 9.29
C GLN A 50 -8.45 5.35 10.42
N GLU A 51 -9.11 4.24 10.08
CA GLU A 51 -9.83 3.39 11.03
C GLU A 51 -8.92 2.47 11.85
N ARG A 52 -7.65 2.34 11.44
CA ARG A 52 -6.66 1.48 12.10
C ARG A 52 -5.60 2.30 12.84
N PRO A 53 -5.11 1.81 13.98
CA PRO A 53 -4.01 2.49 14.71
C PRO A 53 -2.72 2.61 13.89
N ASP A 54 -2.42 1.61 13.02
CA ASP A 54 -1.25 1.63 12.13
C ASP A 54 -1.50 2.40 10.83
N GLN A 55 -2.70 2.92 10.65
CA GLN A 55 -3.21 3.60 9.46
C GLN A 55 -3.18 2.76 8.19
N GLY A 56 -3.01 1.45 8.32
CA GLY A 56 -3.09 0.46 7.25
C GLY A 56 -1.74 -0.14 6.86
N ILE A 57 -1.81 -1.29 6.21
CA ILE A 57 -0.65 -2.14 5.89
C ILE A 57 0.42 -1.36 5.13
N ALA A 58 0.03 -0.67 4.06
CA ALA A 58 0.96 0.05 3.20
C ALA A 58 1.54 1.29 3.90
N LEU A 59 0.70 2.03 4.63
CA LEU A 59 1.16 3.23 5.33
C LEU A 59 2.09 2.90 6.50
N ASP A 60 1.88 1.78 7.19
CA ASP A 60 2.81 1.30 8.21
C ASP A 60 4.18 0.91 7.59
N ILE A 61 4.18 0.22 6.45
CA ILE A 61 5.41 -0.10 5.70
C ILE A 61 6.14 1.19 5.30
N VAL A 62 5.43 2.16 4.74
CA VAL A 62 6.02 3.45 4.32
C VAL A 62 6.60 4.20 5.51
N ARG A 63 5.86 4.29 6.62
CA ARG A 63 6.34 4.93 7.86
C ARG A 63 7.61 4.26 8.38
N ARG A 64 7.62 2.93 8.50
CA ARG A 64 8.80 2.17 8.99
C ARG A 64 10.01 2.36 8.09
N ALA A 65 9.82 2.40 6.77
CA ALA A 65 10.91 2.64 5.83
C ALA A 65 11.55 4.03 6.06
N PHE A 66 10.75 5.07 6.28
CA PHE A 66 11.24 6.40 6.60
C PHE A 66 11.90 6.48 7.99
N VAL A 67 11.33 5.80 9.00
CA VAL A 67 11.90 5.76 10.37
C VAL A 67 13.31 5.16 10.38
N LEU A 68 13.56 4.13 9.55
CA LEU A 68 14.91 3.55 9.40
C LEU A 68 15.95 4.55 8.85
N GLU A 69 15.49 5.62 8.22
CA GLU A 69 16.34 6.70 7.67
C GLU A 69 16.27 8.00 8.51
N GLY A 70 15.71 7.94 9.73
CA GLY A 70 15.68 9.05 10.68
C GLY A 70 14.57 10.08 10.44
N PHE A 71 13.53 9.75 9.67
CA PHE A 71 12.36 10.59 9.45
C PHE A 71 11.17 10.12 10.28
N GLU A 72 10.33 11.07 10.68
CA GLU A 72 8.97 10.81 11.15
C GLU A 72 7.96 11.04 10.02
N VAL A 73 6.78 10.39 10.07
CA VAL A 73 5.77 10.51 9.02
C VAL A 73 4.41 10.83 9.62
N GLU A 74 3.80 11.90 9.11
CA GLU A 74 2.42 12.27 9.36
C GLU A 74 1.58 12.12 8.10
N TYR A 75 0.43 11.41 8.21
CA TYR A 75 -0.48 11.23 7.09
C TYR A 75 -1.68 12.16 7.17
N THR A 76 -2.02 12.76 6.02
CA THR A 76 -3.29 13.47 5.81
C THR A 76 -4.12 12.75 4.76
N PHE A 77 -5.32 12.34 5.13
CA PHE A 77 -6.25 11.66 4.23
C PHE A 77 -7.15 12.65 3.52
N LYS A 78 -7.23 12.52 2.19
CA LYS A 78 -8.04 13.36 1.30
C LYS A 78 -8.61 12.52 0.16
N PRO A 79 -9.60 13.03 -0.59
CA PRO A 79 -10.00 12.38 -1.85
C PRO A 79 -8.80 12.21 -2.78
N TRP A 80 -8.68 11.05 -3.43
CA TRP A 80 -7.51 10.67 -4.24
C TRP A 80 -7.11 11.72 -5.29
N THR A 81 -8.10 12.29 -6.01
CA THR A 81 -7.83 13.33 -7.02
C THR A 81 -7.17 14.56 -6.38
N ARG A 82 -7.70 15.01 -5.24
CA ARG A 82 -7.15 16.16 -4.52
C ARG A 82 -5.75 15.87 -3.97
N THR A 83 -5.57 14.68 -3.41
CA THR A 83 -4.25 14.21 -2.96
C THR A 83 -3.21 14.29 -4.08
N LEU A 84 -3.56 13.82 -5.28
CA LEU A 84 -2.66 13.82 -6.42
C LEU A 84 -2.31 15.24 -6.89
N GLU A 85 -3.32 16.12 -7.02
CA GLU A 85 -3.14 17.50 -7.48
C GLU A 85 -2.30 18.34 -6.52
N GLU A 86 -2.62 18.29 -5.22
CA GLU A 86 -1.87 19.00 -4.18
C GLU A 86 -0.44 18.50 -4.07
N SER A 87 -0.23 17.18 -4.16
CA SER A 87 1.12 16.61 -4.12
C SER A 87 1.94 16.99 -5.35
N ARG A 88 1.34 16.98 -6.55
CA ARG A 88 1.99 17.45 -7.78
C ARG A 88 2.38 18.92 -7.71
N ALA A 89 1.57 19.73 -7.02
CA ALA A 89 1.87 21.14 -6.77
C ALA A 89 3.01 21.37 -5.76
N GLY A 90 3.45 20.32 -5.03
CA GLY A 90 4.49 20.40 -4.01
C GLY A 90 3.98 20.86 -2.63
N LEU A 91 2.68 20.74 -2.36
CA LEU A 91 2.12 21.11 -1.04
C LEU A 91 2.37 20.06 0.04
N TRP A 92 2.78 18.84 -0.35
CA TRP A 92 3.10 17.69 0.49
C TRP A 92 4.52 17.22 0.18
N ASP A 93 5.22 16.71 1.19
CA ASP A 93 6.57 16.17 1.03
C ASP A 93 6.59 14.92 0.14
N ALA A 94 5.50 14.13 0.19
CA ALA A 94 5.24 13.00 -0.71
C ALA A 94 3.75 12.64 -0.68
N THR A 95 3.37 11.70 -1.53
CA THR A 95 2.05 11.05 -1.47
C THR A 95 2.21 9.54 -1.55
N ALA A 96 1.43 8.81 -0.75
CA ALA A 96 1.59 7.38 -0.59
C ALA A 96 0.45 6.58 -1.20
N TYR A 97 0.83 5.37 -1.65
CA TYR A 97 -0.02 4.29 -2.09
C TYR A 97 -0.64 4.50 -3.46
N TRP A 98 0.22 4.61 -4.47
CA TRP A 98 -0.20 4.81 -5.86
C TRP A 98 0.24 3.65 -6.76
N GLY A 99 -0.71 3.10 -7.52
CA GLY A 99 -0.39 2.23 -8.66
C GLY A 99 0.24 3.03 -9.80
N ARG A 100 1.12 2.41 -10.61
CA ARG A 100 1.78 3.04 -11.74
C ARG A 100 0.80 3.38 -12.87
N ASN A 101 0.90 4.60 -13.37
CA ASN A 101 0.15 5.06 -14.53
C ASN A 101 0.95 6.16 -15.23
N PRO A 102 1.33 6.03 -16.53
CA PRO A 102 2.21 6.98 -17.22
C PRO A 102 1.73 8.44 -17.17
N GLU A 103 0.42 8.68 -17.25
CA GLU A 103 -0.12 10.05 -17.17
C GLU A 103 -0.11 10.60 -15.74
N ARG A 104 -0.38 9.75 -14.75
CA ARG A 104 -0.34 10.12 -13.33
C ARG A 104 1.08 10.38 -12.85
N ASP A 105 2.03 9.60 -13.34
CA ASP A 105 3.43 9.65 -12.94
C ASP A 105 4.14 10.95 -13.37
N LYS A 106 3.58 11.70 -14.33
CA LYS A 106 4.13 13.00 -14.78
C LYS A 106 4.19 14.00 -13.63
N GLY A 107 5.34 14.64 -13.46
CA GLY A 107 5.59 15.60 -12.38
C GLY A 107 5.97 14.96 -11.05
N PHE A 108 6.32 13.64 -11.05
CA PHE A 108 6.74 12.93 -9.86
C PHE A 108 8.00 12.09 -10.07
N LEU A 109 8.80 12.00 -9.03
CA LEU A 109 9.80 10.96 -8.83
C LEU A 109 9.12 9.79 -8.11
N ILE A 110 9.29 8.57 -8.62
CA ILE A 110 8.55 7.38 -8.17
C ILE A 110 9.48 6.46 -7.39
N SER A 111 9.03 5.98 -6.22
CA SER A 111 9.81 5.07 -5.39
C SER A 111 9.95 3.66 -5.97
N ASP A 112 10.82 2.86 -5.36
CA ASP A 112 10.78 1.40 -5.50
C ASP A 112 9.39 0.90 -5.10
N ASN A 113 9.00 -0.30 -5.57
CA ASN A 113 7.73 -0.93 -5.24
C ASN A 113 7.59 -1.13 -3.71
N VAL A 114 6.56 -0.54 -3.10
CA VAL A 114 6.23 -0.72 -1.68
C VAL A 114 5.74 -2.13 -1.42
N LEU A 115 4.68 -2.53 -2.11
CA LEU A 115 4.12 -3.88 -2.11
C LEU A 115 3.44 -4.19 -3.46
N THR A 116 3.18 -5.48 -3.70
CA THR A 116 2.46 -5.92 -4.89
C THR A 116 1.10 -6.44 -4.47
N GLU A 117 0.05 -5.91 -5.06
CA GLU A 117 -1.33 -6.30 -4.83
C GLU A 117 -1.73 -7.52 -5.66
N GLN A 118 -2.73 -8.24 -5.17
CA GLN A 118 -3.31 -9.38 -5.86
C GLN A 118 -4.74 -9.06 -6.30
N TRP A 119 -4.87 -8.49 -7.49
CA TRP A 119 -6.18 -8.25 -8.09
C TRP A 119 -6.74 -9.53 -8.68
N VAL A 120 -7.97 -9.86 -8.30
CA VAL A 120 -8.70 -11.07 -8.71
C VAL A 120 -10.09 -10.70 -9.23
N LEU A 121 -10.72 -11.60 -9.95
CA LEU A 121 -12.15 -11.51 -10.23
C LEU A 121 -12.91 -12.15 -9.08
N VAL A 122 -13.64 -11.34 -8.31
CA VAL A 122 -14.59 -11.81 -7.31
C VAL A 122 -15.92 -12.05 -7.98
N TYR A 123 -16.55 -13.20 -7.72
CA TYR A 123 -17.81 -13.60 -8.33
C TYR A 123 -18.69 -14.35 -7.34
N ARG A 124 -19.97 -14.45 -7.65
CA ARG A 124 -20.95 -15.24 -6.89
C ARG A 124 -21.07 -16.62 -7.53
N GLN A 125 -20.78 -17.69 -6.77
CA GLN A 125 -20.82 -19.07 -7.28
C GLN A 125 -22.21 -19.46 -7.79
N ALA A 126 -23.27 -19.05 -7.08
CA ALA A 126 -24.65 -19.31 -7.48
C ALA A 126 -25.04 -18.65 -8.83
N GLY A 127 -24.28 -17.68 -9.33
CA GLY A 127 -24.47 -17.07 -10.63
C GLY A 127 -24.04 -17.96 -11.81
N PHE A 128 -23.22 -19.01 -11.53
CA PHE A 128 -22.60 -19.88 -12.54
C PHE A 128 -22.99 -21.35 -12.29
N LYS A 129 -24.31 -21.62 -12.30
CA LYS A 129 -24.85 -22.95 -11.94
C LYS A 129 -24.58 -24.02 -12.99
N GLU A 130 -24.57 -23.65 -14.28
CA GLU A 130 -24.43 -24.61 -15.39
C GLU A 130 -22.98 -25.06 -15.59
N ALA A 131 -22.03 -24.15 -15.37
CA ALA A 131 -20.59 -24.43 -15.41
C ALA A 131 -19.85 -23.52 -14.43
N PRO A 132 -18.77 -24.01 -13.79
CA PRO A 132 -17.93 -23.17 -12.96
C PRO A 132 -17.41 -21.97 -13.74
N PHE A 133 -17.39 -20.78 -13.10
CA PHE A 133 -16.80 -19.61 -13.71
C PHE A 133 -15.31 -19.86 -14.01
N ASP A 134 -14.94 -19.71 -15.25
CA ASP A 134 -13.55 -19.75 -15.72
C ASP A 134 -13.33 -18.67 -16.78
N TRP A 135 -12.09 -18.19 -16.90
CA TRP A 135 -11.67 -17.23 -17.90
C TRP A 135 -10.18 -17.39 -18.19
N LYS A 136 -9.79 -17.19 -19.44
CA LYS A 136 -8.39 -17.28 -19.90
C LYS A 136 -7.88 -15.93 -20.38
N GLY A 137 -8.77 -15.09 -20.90
CA GLY A 137 -8.50 -13.75 -21.36
C GLY A 137 -9.70 -12.83 -21.11
N LEU A 138 -9.50 -11.51 -21.24
CA LEU A 138 -10.55 -10.52 -21.00
C LEU A 138 -11.77 -10.68 -21.90
N THR A 139 -11.60 -11.22 -23.10
CA THR A 139 -12.71 -11.50 -24.04
C THR A 139 -13.69 -12.55 -23.55
N ASP A 140 -13.26 -13.44 -22.63
CA ASP A 140 -14.14 -14.46 -22.03
C ASP A 140 -15.14 -13.86 -21.06
N LEU A 141 -14.91 -12.60 -20.65
CA LEU A 141 -15.83 -11.84 -19.80
C LEU A 141 -16.97 -11.18 -20.59
N LYS A 142 -17.01 -11.36 -21.91
CA LYS A 142 -18.10 -10.85 -22.77
C LYS A 142 -19.45 -11.41 -22.33
N GLY A 143 -20.44 -10.52 -22.21
CA GLY A 143 -21.79 -10.88 -21.77
C GLY A 143 -21.98 -10.88 -20.25
N LEU A 144 -20.91 -10.81 -19.46
CA LEU A 144 -21.00 -10.64 -18.01
C LEU A 144 -21.16 -9.15 -17.65
N ARG A 145 -21.90 -8.87 -16.58
CA ARG A 145 -22.00 -7.54 -15.96
C ARG A 145 -20.81 -7.36 -15.02
N ILE A 146 -19.82 -6.56 -15.45
CA ILE A 146 -18.57 -6.37 -14.75
C ILE A 146 -18.65 -5.10 -13.92
N GLY A 147 -18.49 -5.20 -12.59
CA GLY A 147 -18.40 -4.02 -11.71
C GLY A 147 -17.07 -3.32 -11.92
N VAL A 148 -17.11 -1.98 -12.04
CA VAL A 148 -15.90 -1.14 -12.07
C VAL A 148 -16.07 0.01 -11.10
N VAL A 149 -14.99 0.42 -10.43
CA VAL A 149 -15.01 1.56 -9.50
C VAL A 149 -14.57 2.81 -10.24
N GLN A 150 -15.30 3.89 -10.00
CA GLN A 150 -14.99 5.19 -10.58
C GLN A 150 -13.56 5.62 -10.18
N SER A 151 -12.82 6.16 -11.12
CA SER A 151 -11.44 6.66 -10.92
C SER A 151 -10.37 5.60 -10.65
N TYR A 152 -10.70 4.30 -10.65
CA TYR A 152 -9.69 3.26 -10.56
C TYR A 152 -8.91 3.10 -11.87
N THR A 153 -7.71 2.60 -11.73
CA THR A 153 -6.85 2.27 -12.88
C THR A 153 -6.99 0.79 -13.21
N TYR A 154 -7.50 0.50 -14.40
CA TYR A 154 -7.54 -0.85 -14.97
C TYR A 154 -6.45 -1.01 -16.03
N THR A 155 -6.24 -2.23 -16.52
CA THR A 155 -5.23 -2.47 -17.56
C THR A 155 -5.62 -1.76 -18.87
N PRO A 156 -4.65 -1.32 -19.69
CA PRO A 156 -4.94 -0.70 -20.97
C PRO A 156 -5.83 -1.57 -21.88
N GLU A 157 -5.61 -2.89 -21.87
CA GLU A 157 -6.41 -3.85 -22.62
C GLU A 157 -7.87 -3.87 -22.13
N PHE A 158 -8.10 -3.90 -20.80
CA PHE A 158 -9.46 -3.84 -20.24
C PHE A 158 -10.18 -2.56 -20.67
N LEU A 159 -9.51 -1.41 -20.54
CA LEU A 159 -10.08 -0.11 -20.93
C LEU A 159 -10.38 -0.03 -22.45
N ALA A 160 -9.54 -0.62 -23.28
CA ALA A 160 -9.78 -0.70 -24.73
C ALA A 160 -11.02 -1.52 -25.06
N LEU A 161 -11.18 -2.69 -24.44
CA LEU A 161 -12.36 -3.55 -24.64
C LEU A 161 -13.65 -2.92 -24.07
N GLN A 162 -13.55 -2.21 -22.94
CA GLN A 162 -14.65 -1.43 -22.37
C GLN A 162 -15.09 -0.33 -23.35
N LYS A 163 -14.14 0.47 -23.85
CA LYS A 163 -14.40 1.56 -24.80
C LYS A 163 -14.99 1.05 -26.11
N ALA A 164 -14.56 -0.13 -26.57
CA ALA A 164 -15.10 -0.79 -27.75
C ALA A 164 -16.50 -1.39 -27.55
N GLY A 165 -17.05 -1.36 -26.33
CA GLY A 165 -18.33 -1.98 -26.00
C GLY A 165 -18.32 -3.51 -25.99
N THR A 166 -17.13 -4.13 -26.04
CA THR A 166 -16.97 -5.59 -25.96
C THR A 166 -17.30 -6.12 -24.57
N LEU A 167 -16.94 -5.35 -23.54
CA LEU A 167 -17.23 -5.63 -22.14
C LEU A 167 -18.39 -4.76 -21.65
N THR A 168 -19.35 -5.37 -20.96
CA THR A 168 -20.45 -4.66 -20.29
C THR A 168 -20.04 -4.30 -18.88
N THR A 169 -19.82 -3.01 -18.60
CA THR A 169 -19.40 -2.54 -17.29
C THR A 169 -20.48 -1.74 -16.59
N VAL A 170 -20.55 -1.87 -15.26
CA VAL A 170 -21.42 -1.08 -14.37
C VAL A 170 -20.54 -0.35 -13.37
N THR A 171 -20.58 0.97 -13.38
CA THR A 171 -19.75 1.79 -12.50
C THR A 171 -20.38 1.91 -11.11
N ALA A 172 -19.58 1.63 -10.08
CA ALA A 172 -19.89 1.84 -8.68
C ALA A 172 -19.01 2.97 -8.10
N PRO A 173 -19.45 3.65 -7.04
CA PRO A 173 -18.66 4.72 -6.41
C PRO A 173 -17.42 4.18 -5.66
N ASP A 174 -17.50 2.95 -5.13
CA ASP A 174 -16.45 2.29 -4.35
C ASP A 174 -16.58 0.75 -4.38
N ASP A 175 -15.59 0.07 -3.77
CA ASP A 175 -15.55 -1.39 -3.69
C ASP A 175 -16.69 -1.97 -2.84
N LEU A 176 -17.11 -1.29 -1.77
CA LEU A 176 -18.21 -1.75 -0.93
C LEU A 176 -19.53 -1.75 -1.69
N ALA A 177 -19.80 -0.70 -2.47
CA ALA A 177 -20.96 -0.64 -3.35
C ALA A 177 -20.89 -1.74 -4.42
N SER A 178 -19.71 -1.99 -5.00
CA SER A 178 -19.50 -3.09 -5.95
C SER A 178 -19.83 -4.46 -5.35
N LEU A 179 -19.38 -4.73 -4.11
CA LEU A 179 -19.71 -5.98 -3.41
C LEU A 179 -21.22 -6.10 -3.12
N ARG A 180 -21.88 -5.03 -2.71
CA ARG A 180 -23.34 -5.03 -2.51
C ARG A 180 -24.11 -5.35 -3.79
N LEU A 181 -23.68 -4.78 -4.92
CA LEU A 181 -24.27 -5.08 -6.23
C LEU A 181 -24.02 -6.54 -6.65
N LEU A 182 -22.82 -7.07 -6.38
CA LEU A 182 -22.46 -8.46 -6.66
C LEU A 182 -23.30 -9.44 -5.82
N ILE A 183 -23.39 -9.22 -4.50
CA ILE A 183 -24.20 -10.02 -3.59
C ILE A 183 -25.68 -9.98 -4.00
N GLY A 184 -26.18 -8.81 -4.38
CA GLY A 184 -27.56 -8.63 -4.86
C GLY A 184 -27.82 -9.16 -6.28
N GLY A 185 -26.83 -9.82 -6.95
CA GLY A 185 -26.99 -10.40 -8.28
C GLY A 185 -27.15 -9.37 -9.39
N ARG A 186 -26.77 -8.11 -9.15
CA ARG A 186 -26.76 -7.04 -10.16
C ARG A 186 -25.48 -7.00 -10.98
N LEU A 187 -24.41 -7.60 -10.45
CA LEU A 187 -23.14 -7.85 -11.12
C LEU A 187 -22.88 -9.36 -11.17
N ASP A 188 -22.08 -9.78 -12.13
CA ASP A 188 -21.65 -11.17 -12.29
C ASP A 188 -20.22 -11.36 -11.76
N VAL A 189 -19.34 -10.39 -12.04
CA VAL A 189 -17.94 -10.39 -11.60
C VAL A 189 -17.50 -8.96 -11.21
N VAL A 190 -16.53 -8.86 -10.29
CA VAL A 190 -15.90 -7.60 -9.89
C VAL A 190 -14.39 -7.79 -9.81
N PRO A 191 -13.59 -7.05 -10.61
CA PRO A 191 -12.16 -6.95 -10.41
C PRO A 191 -11.89 -6.21 -9.09
N MET A 192 -11.27 -6.88 -8.12
CA MET A 192 -11.02 -6.32 -6.80
C MET A 192 -9.69 -6.83 -6.24
N GLU A 193 -9.01 -6.00 -5.47
CA GLU A 193 -7.86 -6.46 -4.72
C GLU A 193 -8.30 -7.43 -3.60
N ARG A 194 -7.59 -8.54 -3.46
CA ARG A 194 -7.99 -9.67 -2.60
C ARG A 194 -8.18 -9.28 -1.13
N ASN A 195 -7.21 -8.57 -0.55
CA ASN A 195 -7.28 -8.20 0.87
C ASN A 195 -8.33 -7.11 1.11
N VAL A 196 -8.59 -6.24 0.13
CA VAL A 196 -9.70 -5.28 0.16
C VAL A 196 -11.03 -6.03 0.22
N ALA A 197 -11.23 -7.00 -0.67
CA ALA A 197 -12.43 -7.82 -0.65
C ALA A 197 -12.61 -8.53 0.70
N CYS A 198 -11.55 -9.15 1.24
CA CYS A 198 -11.60 -9.82 2.54
C CYS A 198 -11.90 -8.86 3.69
N TYR A 199 -11.26 -7.69 3.69
CA TYR A 199 -11.51 -6.65 4.69
C TYR A 199 -12.97 -6.21 4.68
N LEU A 200 -13.48 -5.85 3.50
CA LEU A 200 -14.86 -5.37 3.35
C LEU A 200 -15.88 -6.44 3.73
N MET A 201 -15.66 -7.69 3.35
CA MET A 201 -16.53 -8.80 3.72
C MET A 201 -16.59 -8.99 5.25
N GLN A 202 -15.44 -8.92 5.92
CA GLN A 202 -15.36 -9.12 7.38
C GLN A 202 -15.98 -7.97 8.18
N HIS A 203 -15.95 -6.73 7.65
CA HIS A 203 -16.36 -5.54 8.41
C HIS A 203 -17.77 -5.04 8.07
N HIS A 204 -18.32 -5.42 6.93
CA HIS A 204 -19.57 -4.82 6.42
C HIS A 204 -20.67 -5.82 6.07
N PHE A 205 -20.39 -7.14 6.18
CA PHE A 205 -21.35 -8.18 5.81
C PHE A 205 -21.40 -9.30 6.85
N MET A 206 -22.54 -9.96 6.96
CA MET A 206 -22.64 -11.21 7.71
C MET A 206 -22.05 -12.37 6.91
N ASP A 207 -21.54 -13.39 7.58
CA ASP A 207 -20.97 -14.58 6.92
C ASP A 207 -21.98 -15.23 5.92
N SER A 208 -23.26 -15.22 6.25
CA SER A 208 -24.34 -15.76 5.40
C SER A 208 -24.50 -14.99 4.07
N GLU A 209 -24.17 -13.70 4.04
CA GLU A 209 -24.29 -12.87 2.83
C GLU A 209 -23.14 -13.11 1.86
N VAL A 210 -21.95 -13.41 2.41
CA VAL A 210 -20.69 -13.53 1.63
C VAL A 210 -20.24 -14.97 1.39
N GLN A 211 -20.91 -15.97 2.00
CA GLN A 211 -20.53 -17.39 1.87
C GLN A 211 -20.50 -17.91 0.43
N ASP A 212 -21.25 -17.29 -0.46
CA ASP A 212 -21.33 -17.64 -1.90
C ASP A 212 -20.28 -16.91 -2.76
N LEU A 213 -19.54 -15.95 -2.20
CA LEU A 213 -18.50 -15.23 -2.91
C LEU A 213 -17.23 -16.07 -3.05
N ARG A 214 -16.63 -16.01 -4.24
CA ARG A 214 -15.37 -16.69 -4.58
C ARG A 214 -14.45 -15.72 -5.29
N ALA A 215 -13.16 -15.95 -5.15
CA ALA A 215 -12.14 -15.31 -5.98
C ALA A 215 -11.65 -16.32 -7.02
N HIS A 216 -11.59 -15.91 -8.28
CA HIS A 216 -11.00 -16.75 -9.31
C HIS A 216 -9.49 -16.92 -9.04
N PRO A 217 -8.92 -18.15 -9.17
CA PRO A 217 -7.50 -18.39 -8.87
C PRO A 217 -6.55 -17.68 -9.83
N ARG A 218 -6.96 -17.44 -11.08
CA ARG A 218 -6.20 -16.64 -12.04
C ARG A 218 -6.26 -15.16 -11.64
N PRO A 219 -5.12 -14.49 -11.44
CA PRO A 219 -5.11 -13.06 -11.13
C PRO A 219 -5.63 -12.25 -12.32
N PHE A 220 -6.46 -11.24 -12.03
CA PHE A 220 -6.93 -10.26 -13.01
C PHE A 220 -5.80 -9.31 -13.44
N VAL A 221 -5.00 -8.85 -12.45
CA VAL A 221 -3.74 -8.14 -12.68
C VAL A 221 -2.65 -8.85 -11.90
N PRO A 222 -1.70 -9.52 -12.57
CA PRO A 222 -0.71 -10.35 -11.87
C PRO A 222 0.32 -9.57 -11.08
N ASN A 223 0.64 -8.35 -11.48
CA ASN A 223 1.73 -7.54 -10.90
C ASN A 223 1.29 -6.09 -10.74
N PHE A 224 0.36 -5.81 -9.84
CA PHE A 224 -0.02 -4.45 -9.52
C PHE A 224 0.88 -3.91 -8.41
N THR A 225 1.85 -3.08 -8.78
CA THR A 225 2.81 -2.50 -7.82
C THR A 225 2.33 -1.15 -7.32
N THR A 226 2.60 -0.87 -6.03
CA THR A 226 2.25 0.40 -5.39
C THR A 226 3.50 1.15 -4.91
N HIS A 227 3.43 2.46 -4.91
CA HIS A 227 4.58 3.34 -4.78
C HIS A 227 4.27 4.58 -3.92
N VAL A 228 5.33 5.18 -3.40
CA VAL A 228 5.33 6.56 -2.91
C VAL A 228 5.79 7.48 -4.05
N MET A 229 5.11 8.61 -4.20
CA MET A 229 5.43 9.60 -5.24
C MET A 229 5.88 10.91 -4.60
N PHE A 230 6.94 11.50 -5.12
CA PHE A 230 7.55 12.75 -4.66
C PHE A 230 7.45 13.78 -5.77
N SER A 231 6.92 14.96 -5.49
CA SER A 231 6.85 16.03 -6.50
C SER A 231 8.24 16.39 -7.01
N ASP A 232 8.42 16.49 -8.31
CA ASP A 232 9.68 16.95 -8.93
C ASP A 232 9.95 18.45 -8.70
N LYS A 233 8.97 19.19 -8.18
CA LYS A 233 9.09 20.62 -7.87
C LYS A 233 9.80 20.93 -6.55
N LEU A 234 9.91 19.94 -5.64
CA LEU A 234 10.54 20.17 -4.34
C LEU A 234 12.03 19.81 -4.39
N PRO A 235 12.92 20.69 -3.90
CA PRO A 235 14.37 20.48 -3.99
C PRO A 235 14.83 19.19 -3.28
N ASP A 236 14.18 18.81 -2.20
CA ASP A 236 14.58 17.65 -1.39
C ASP A 236 13.98 16.32 -1.89
N SER A 237 13.10 16.33 -2.87
CA SER A 237 12.39 15.13 -3.34
C SER A 237 13.31 13.99 -3.77
N ALA A 238 14.40 14.29 -4.46
CA ALA A 238 15.36 13.27 -4.89
C ALA A 238 16.09 12.63 -3.70
N ALA A 239 16.49 13.43 -2.70
CA ALA A 239 17.15 12.94 -1.50
C ALA A 239 16.19 12.10 -0.64
N ARG A 240 14.94 12.55 -0.46
CA ARG A 240 13.88 11.82 0.25
C ARG A 240 13.51 10.51 -0.43
N LEU A 241 13.43 10.50 -1.76
CA LEU A 241 13.21 9.27 -2.54
C LEU A 241 14.33 8.25 -2.31
N GLN A 242 15.58 8.68 -2.36
CA GLN A 242 16.73 7.79 -2.13
C GLN A 242 16.73 7.23 -0.71
N ALA A 243 16.49 8.07 0.30
CA ALA A 243 16.35 7.66 1.69
C ALA A 243 15.21 6.64 1.83
N PHE A 244 14.01 6.95 1.33
CA PHE A 244 12.90 6.02 1.36
C PHE A 244 13.24 4.66 0.75
N ASN A 245 13.85 4.65 -0.44
CA ASN A 245 14.21 3.40 -1.13
C ASN A 245 15.26 2.59 -0.36
N ARG A 246 16.23 3.24 0.32
CA ARG A 246 17.18 2.52 1.21
C ARG A 246 16.46 1.88 2.39
N GLY A 247 15.65 2.65 3.12
CA GLY A 247 14.88 2.16 4.25
C GLY A 247 13.91 1.05 3.86
N LEU A 248 13.22 1.19 2.71
CA LEU A 248 12.32 0.17 2.20
C LEU A 248 13.07 -1.14 1.86
N ARG A 249 14.24 -1.06 1.21
CA ARG A 249 15.06 -2.25 0.95
C ARG A 249 15.55 -2.92 2.23
N ALA A 250 15.91 -2.15 3.25
CA ALA A 250 16.28 -2.68 4.56
C ALA A 250 15.09 -3.39 5.21
N LEU A 251 13.92 -2.75 5.24
CA LEU A 251 12.69 -3.31 5.80
C LEU A 251 12.26 -4.61 5.11
N LYS A 252 12.33 -4.69 3.78
CA LYS A 252 11.96 -5.88 2.99
C LYS A 252 12.78 -7.13 3.32
N ARG A 253 13.94 -6.98 3.94
CA ARG A 253 14.78 -8.11 4.39
C ARG A 253 14.37 -8.65 5.77
N THR A 254 13.40 -8.04 6.43
CA THR A 254 12.96 -8.41 7.77
C THR A 254 11.68 -9.24 7.73
N PRO A 255 11.47 -10.17 8.70
CA PRO A 255 10.20 -10.89 8.83
C PRO A 255 9.00 -9.93 8.99
N ALA A 256 9.20 -8.79 9.65
CA ALA A 256 8.17 -7.79 9.90
C ALA A 256 7.51 -7.26 8.61
N TYR A 257 8.22 -7.21 7.49
CA TYR A 257 7.64 -6.86 6.20
C TYR A 257 6.70 -7.95 5.70
N THR A 258 7.15 -9.22 5.69
CA THR A 258 6.36 -10.36 5.18
C THR A 258 5.11 -10.61 6.01
N GLU A 259 5.21 -10.47 7.33
CA GLU A 259 4.08 -10.62 8.25
C GLU A 259 2.98 -9.59 8.00
N LYS A 260 3.34 -8.37 7.60
CA LYS A 260 2.38 -7.29 7.29
C LYS A 260 1.60 -7.55 6.00
N LEU A 261 2.12 -8.31 5.05
CA LEU A 261 1.45 -8.53 3.76
C LEU A 261 0.27 -9.51 3.84
N ASN A 262 0.21 -10.33 4.89
CA ASN A 262 -0.81 -11.36 5.03
C ASN A 262 -2.01 -10.81 5.82
N TRP A 263 -3.17 -10.69 5.14
CA TRP A 263 -4.43 -10.40 5.84
C TRP A 263 -4.97 -11.69 6.47
N PRO A 264 -5.08 -11.76 7.81
CA PRO A 264 -5.53 -12.96 8.49
C PRO A 264 -7.01 -13.25 8.21
N GLY A 265 -7.35 -14.52 7.98
CA GLY A 265 -8.74 -14.98 7.89
C GLY A 265 -9.45 -14.68 6.57
N CYS A 266 -8.73 -14.32 5.49
CA CYS A 266 -9.33 -14.20 4.17
C CYS A 266 -9.89 -15.55 3.67
N ARG A 267 -11.21 -15.65 3.54
CA ARG A 267 -11.92 -16.87 3.13
C ARG A 267 -12.20 -16.98 1.63
N LEU A 268 -11.87 -15.95 0.84
CA LEU A 268 -12.14 -15.93 -0.61
C LEU A 268 -11.53 -17.11 -1.39
N ASN A 269 -10.56 -17.81 -0.83
CA ASN A 269 -9.85 -18.92 -1.49
C ASN A 269 -10.10 -20.28 -0.88
N ALA A 270 -10.99 -20.39 0.12
CA ALA A 270 -11.43 -21.71 0.50
C ALA A 270 -12.11 -22.31 -0.74
N ALA A 271 -11.44 -23.23 -1.43
CA ALA A 271 -12.07 -24.02 -2.46
C ALA A 271 -13.37 -24.56 -1.84
N ALA A 272 -14.49 -24.38 -2.55
CA ALA A 272 -15.69 -25.10 -2.16
C ALA A 272 -15.28 -26.57 -2.04
N PRO A 273 -15.68 -27.31 -0.95
CA PRO A 273 -15.45 -28.72 -0.89
C PRO A 273 -15.97 -29.31 -2.21
N ALA A 274 -15.14 -30.12 -2.87
CA ALA A 274 -15.57 -30.78 -4.10
C ALA A 274 -16.93 -31.44 -3.82
N PRO A 275 -17.92 -31.31 -4.71
CA PRO A 275 -19.21 -31.95 -4.50
C PRO A 275 -18.93 -33.43 -4.22
N GLU A 276 -19.41 -33.91 -3.08
CA GLU A 276 -19.28 -35.33 -2.72
C GLU A 276 -19.79 -36.15 -3.90
N ARG A 277 -18.92 -36.96 -4.45
CA ARG A 277 -19.29 -37.87 -5.55
C ARG A 277 -20.36 -38.81 -4.99
N PRO A 278 -21.58 -38.84 -5.58
CA PRO A 278 -22.62 -39.71 -5.08
C PRO A 278 -22.08 -41.14 -4.99
N PRO A 279 -22.43 -41.90 -3.94
CA PRO A 279 -21.92 -43.25 -3.75
C PRO A 279 -22.22 -44.07 -4.99
N ALA A 280 -21.19 -44.79 -5.48
CA ALA A 280 -21.32 -45.66 -6.64
C ALA A 280 -22.47 -46.67 -6.40
N LYS A 281 -23.46 -46.73 -7.31
CA LYS A 281 -24.52 -47.71 -7.21
C LYS A 281 -23.91 -49.10 -7.17
N PRO A 282 -24.33 -49.99 -6.27
CA PRO A 282 -23.84 -51.34 -6.20
C PRO A 282 -24.14 -52.03 -7.56
N LYS A 283 -23.09 -52.62 -8.13
CA LYS A 283 -23.25 -53.48 -9.32
C LYS A 283 -24.14 -54.65 -8.93
N ARG A 284 -25.29 -54.79 -9.57
CA ARG A 284 -26.10 -56.04 -9.56
C ARG A 284 -25.45 -57.09 -10.42
#